data_599ecd2c10dc755765b5fe2068509484
#
_entry.id   599ecd2c10dc755765b5fe2068509484
#
_cell.length_a   1.000
_cell.length_b   1.000
_cell.length_c   1.000
_cell.angle_alpha   90.00
_cell.angle_beta   90.00
_cell.angle_gamma   90.00
#
_symmetry.space_group_name_H-M   'P 1'
#
loop_
_entity.id
_entity.type
_entity.pdbx_description
1 polymer ?
#
loop_
_entity_poly.entity_id
_entity_poly.type
_entity_poly.pdbx_seq_one_letter_code
_entity_poly.pdbx_strand_id
1 'polypeptide(L)'
;MYDIRLSWMLIVGIAAAALTACGGSGMGYMSTTMAGSGTGTTTTTTPSSITLASPGASVNRTVNLMATPTAGSGVTITNVTFMVDGTSIGVVTTSPYMVKWDTSTVADGTHSLTATVTDSASKMVTSAAVSVAVLNNPTINVALSPAEIYPAPTSSASGAASVTVDLVTGVAKGKVQVAGVTATGVTLNSGFAGTTGAGVVTLVKNATITNEWDLPSSAMLTADQVTVLLQGGIYVLATSAANPNGEVRGQLTPSNITVAWTALAGSQEVPAVTTIATGIAATTVDTVADMVTVYLNTTGVVGATDAELDTGAKGAMGTKLVALTESTTTPGIWSVMSSPIAAADVANFKSGMWYVNLTTSTNQAGEIRGQIAAQAAAATPTLTQLQVTIFTPVCSGCHDGVGTVPPGALNLTAGGTYKATVNVATGEQPTLDYIVPGNPTDSYLVQKLLGATTITGGQMPLGGPYLDAATIAEVQAWVTAGALNN
;
A
#
# COMPACT_ATOMS: atom_id res chain seq x y z
N MET A 1 -8.77 23.03 39.03
CA MET A 1 -10.22 23.29 38.94
C MET A 1 -10.50 23.97 37.59
N TYR A 2 -10.62 23.17 36.52
CA TYR A 2 -11.13 23.62 35.23
C TYR A 2 -11.98 22.50 34.59
N ASP A 3 -13.19 22.84 34.28
CA ASP A 3 -14.30 22.03 33.85
C ASP A 3 -14.13 21.56 32.40
N ILE A 4 -14.31 20.26 32.15
CA ILE A 4 -14.35 19.68 30.79
C ILE A 4 -15.83 19.63 30.38
N ARG A 5 -16.21 20.45 29.42
CA ARG A 5 -17.53 20.36 28.76
C ARG A 5 -17.46 19.43 27.57
N LEU A 6 -18.20 18.34 27.66
CA LEU A 6 -18.52 17.44 26.53
C LEU A 6 -19.42 18.18 25.52
N SER A 7 -19.03 18.20 24.27
CA SER A 7 -19.86 18.66 23.16
C SER A 7 -20.43 17.44 22.40
N TRP A 8 -21.73 17.34 22.37
CA TRP A 8 -22.49 16.33 21.64
C TRP A 8 -22.57 16.70 20.16
N MET A 9 -22.18 15.80 19.26
CA MET A 9 -22.32 15.98 17.83
C MET A 9 -23.54 15.21 17.31
N LEU A 10 -24.39 15.96 16.65
CA LEU A 10 -25.69 15.61 16.10
C LEU A 10 -25.52 14.64 14.91
N ILE A 11 -26.20 13.50 14.95
CA ILE A 11 -26.31 12.57 13.81
C ILE A 11 -27.49 13.01 12.95
N VAL A 12 -27.22 13.35 11.70
CA VAL A 12 -28.23 13.62 10.67
C VAL A 12 -28.64 12.29 10.02
N GLY A 13 -29.90 11.91 10.21
CA GLY A 13 -30.50 10.74 9.58
C GLY A 13 -30.81 10.98 8.11
N ILE A 14 -30.46 10.03 7.25
CA ILE A 14 -30.88 9.99 5.85
C ILE A 14 -32.13 9.11 5.74
N ALA A 15 -33.21 9.72 5.27
CA ALA A 15 -34.48 9.04 5.02
C ALA A 15 -34.40 8.19 3.73
N ALA A 16 -34.78 6.92 3.84
CA ALA A 16 -34.99 6.05 2.69
C ALA A 16 -36.37 6.30 2.06
N ALA A 17 -36.39 6.64 0.79
CA ALA A 17 -37.62 6.76 0.00
C ALA A 17 -38.10 5.38 -0.47
N ALA A 18 -39.34 5.03 -0.13
CA ALA A 18 -40.01 3.85 -0.63
C ALA A 18 -40.57 4.10 -2.04
N LEU A 19 -40.23 3.23 -3.00
CA LEU A 19 -40.93 3.16 -4.29
C LEU A 19 -42.15 2.25 -4.16
N THR A 20 -43.32 2.82 -4.39
CA THR A 20 -44.56 2.11 -4.62
C THR A 20 -44.65 1.70 -6.09
N ALA A 21 -44.79 0.40 -6.36
CA ALA A 21 -45.17 -0.11 -7.67
C ALA A 21 -46.65 -0.50 -7.67
N CYS A 22 -47.34 -0.08 -8.69
CA CYS A 22 -48.77 -0.17 -8.92
C CYS A 22 -49.16 -1.45 -9.69
N GLY A 23 -50.23 -2.09 -9.27
CA GLY A 23 -51.29 -2.55 -10.11
C GLY A 23 -51.29 -3.96 -10.72
N GLY A 24 -52.28 -4.74 -10.36
CA GLY A 24 -52.73 -5.92 -11.08
C GLY A 24 -53.91 -6.61 -10.38
N SER A 25 -55.10 -6.36 -10.92
CA SER A 25 -56.40 -6.90 -10.48
C SER A 25 -56.54 -8.42 -10.73
N GLY A 26 -57.20 -9.16 -9.83
CA GLY A 26 -57.65 -10.52 -10.14
C GLY A 26 -58.39 -11.22 -8.98
N MET A 27 -59.69 -11.09 -9.02
CA MET A 27 -60.78 -11.98 -8.56
C MET A 27 -60.73 -12.68 -7.20
N GLY A 28 -61.81 -12.44 -6.45
CA GLY A 28 -62.09 -12.94 -5.12
C GLY A 28 -62.48 -14.41 -5.07
N TYR A 29 -62.24 -14.97 -3.90
CA TYR A 29 -63.01 -16.08 -3.34
C TYR A 29 -63.35 -15.74 -1.87
N MET A 30 -64.66 -15.69 -1.58
CA MET A 30 -65.15 -15.65 -0.22
C MET A 30 -64.87 -17.00 0.47
N SER A 31 -64.30 -16.98 1.65
CA SER A 31 -64.39 -18.04 2.62
C SER A 31 -64.57 -17.49 4.02
N THR A 32 -65.55 -18.04 4.67
CA THR A 32 -66.18 -17.70 5.91
C THR A 32 -65.26 -17.63 7.13
N THR A 33 -65.56 -16.63 7.96
CA THR A 33 -65.06 -16.36 9.30
C THR A 33 -65.11 -17.57 10.24
N MET A 34 -63.97 -17.88 10.88
CA MET A 34 -63.94 -18.40 12.25
C MET A 34 -63.07 -17.43 13.06
N ALA A 35 -63.74 -16.78 14.02
CA ALA A 35 -63.05 -15.93 14.99
C ALA A 35 -62.36 -16.85 16.01
N GLY A 36 -61.05 -16.94 15.92
CA GLY A 36 -60.13 -17.44 16.93
C GLY A 36 -59.36 -16.26 17.51
N SER A 37 -59.78 -15.75 18.66
CA SER A 37 -59.04 -14.78 19.45
C SER A 37 -57.76 -15.43 19.99
N GLY A 38 -56.65 -15.29 19.25
CA GLY A 38 -55.32 -15.60 19.71
C GLY A 38 -54.47 -14.34 19.50
N THR A 39 -54.29 -13.54 20.54
CA THR A 39 -53.29 -12.50 20.59
C THR A 39 -51.90 -13.11 20.53
N GLY A 40 -51.51 -13.62 19.39
CA GLY A 40 -50.12 -13.99 19.09
C GLY A 40 -49.31 -12.70 18.83
N THR A 41 -48.69 -12.20 19.87
CA THR A 41 -47.63 -11.21 19.72
C THR A 41 -46.52 -11.88 18.89
N THR A 42 -46.47 -11.62 17.60
CA THR A 42 -45.30 -11.96 16.78
C THR A 42 -44.14 -11.12 17.31
N THR A 43 -43.43 -11.64 18.30
CA THR A 43 -42.11 -11.14 18.66
C THR A 43 -41.21 -11.35 17.44
N THR A 44 -40.99 -10.29 16.69
CA THR A 44 -39.94 -10.28 15.65
C THR A 44 -38.58 -10.50 16.34
N THR A 45 -38.11 -11.75 16.36
CA THR A 45 -36.81 -12.10 16.91
C THR A 45 -35.73 -11.62 15.90
N THR A 46 -34.93 -10.63 16.28
CA THR A 46 -33.76 -10.27 15.50
C THR A 46 -32.72 -11.39 15.62
N PRO A 47 -32.15 -11.89 14.50
CA PRO A 47 -31.07 -12.88 14.56
C PRO A 47 -29.80 -12.27 15.09
N SER A 48 -28.87 -13.09 15.62
CA SER A 48 -27.50 -12.70 15.88
C SER A 48 -26.82 -12.29 14.57
N SER A 49 -25.89 -11.35 14.65
CA SER A 49 -25.11 -10.87 13.49
C SER A 49 -23.65 -10.67 13.87
N ILE A 50 -22.74 -10.58 12.86
CA ILE A 50 -21.33 -10.35 13.07
C ILE A 50 -20.73 -9.59 11.88
N THR A 51 -19.81 -8.67 12.16
CA THR A 51 -18.94 -8.04 11.18
C THR A 51 -17.50 -8.33 11.52
N LEU A 52 -16.65 -8.52 10.50
CA LEU A 52 -15.22 -8.64 10.61
C LEU A 52 -14.59 -7.35 10.06
N ALA A 53 -13.79 -6.68 10.89
CA ALA A 53 -13.05 -5.51 10.45
C ALA A 53 -11.93 -5.92 9.48
N SER A 54 -11.75 -5.16 8.39
CA SER A 54 -10.61 -5.37 7.49
C SER A 54 -9.31 -5.01 8.20
N PRO A 55 -8.30 -5.89 8.19
CA PRO A 55 -6.97 -5.57 8.73
C PRO A 55 -6.12 -4.68 7.79
N GLY A 56 -6.66 -4.32 6.62
CA GLY A 56 -5.99 -3.60 5.54
C GLY A 56 -6.04 -4.37 4.23
N ALA A 57 -5.64 -3.73 3.13
CA ALA A 57 -5.60 -4.37 1.81
C ALA A 57 -4.51 -5.44 1.73
N SER A 58 -3.36 -5.20 2.40
CA SER A 58 -2.26 -6.16 2.53
C SER A 58 -1.80 -6.28 3.97
N VAL A 59 -1.31 -7.46 4.33
CA VAL A 59 -0.83 -7.79 5.67
C VAL A 59 0.44 -8.63 5.60
N ASN A 60 1.25 -8.59 6.65
CA ASN A 60 2.43 -9.41 6.82
C ASN A 60 2.71 -9.72 8.29
N ARG A 61 3.56 -10.71 8.56
CA ARG A 61 4.00 -11.09 9.90
C ARG A 61 2.82 -11.46 10.81
N THR A 62 2.57 -10.68 11.86
CA THR A 62 1.46 -10.91 12.79
C THR A 62 0.49 -9.75 12.76
N VAL A 63 -0.79 -10.04 12.56
CA VAL A 63 -1.86 -9.06 12.47
C VAL A 63 -2.99 -9.37 13.46
N ASN A 64 -3.62 -8.34 14.02
CA ASN A 64 -4.79 -8.50 14.87
C ASN A 64 -6.05 -8.48 14.01
N LEU A 65 -6.87 -9.52 14.08
CA LEU A 65 -8.19 -9.56 13.48
C LEU A 65 -9.23 -9.28 14.56
N MET A 66 -10.17 -8.39 14.29
CA MET A 66 -11.21 -7.97 15.23
C MET A 66 -12.60 -8.15 14.61
N ALA A 67 -13.49 -8.80 15.35
CA ALA A 67 -14.88 -8.98 14.96
C ALA A 67 -15.82 -8.31 15.97
N THR A 68 -16.94 -7.81 15.47
CA THR A 68 -17.99 -7.18 16.28
C THR A 68 -19.28 -7.99 16.12
N PRO A 69 -19.56 -8.95 17.02
CA PRO A 69 -20.82 -9.66 17.04
C PRO A 69 -21.91 -8.85 17.76
N THR A 70 -23.16 -9.04 17.32
CA THR A 70 -24.36 -8.51 17.98
C THR A 70 -25.28 -9.69 18.29
N ALA A 71 -25.66 -9.84 19.56
CA ALA A 71 -26.56 -10.88 19.96
C ALA A 71 -27.99 -10.64 19.43
N GLY A 72 -28.63 -11.70 19.01
CA GLY A 72 -30.06 -11.71 18.67
C GLY A 72 -30.98 -11.57 19.89
N SER A 73 -32.27 -11.44 19.64
CA SER A 73 -33.26 -11.29 20.72
C SER A 73 -33.29 -12.52 21.62
N GLY A 74 -33.05 -12.31 22.93
CA GLY A 74 -33.17 -13.37 23.95
C GLY A 74 -31.98 -14.36 24.00
N VAL A 75 -30.89 -14.10 23.30
CA VAL A 75 -29.70 -14.93 23.31
C VAL A 75 -28.45 -14.11 23.69
N THR A 76 -27.37 -14.77 24.07
CA THR A 76 -26.05 -14.19 24.34
C THR A 76 -25.04 -14.79 23.40
N ILE A 77 -23.91 -14.07 23.18
CA ILE A 77 -22.80 -14.58 22.37
C ILE A 77 -22.02 -15.59 23.23
N THR A 78 -21.82 -16.80 22.69
CA THR A 78 -21.03 -17.85 23.33
C THR A 78 -19.58 -17.80 22.91
N ASN A 79 -19.33 -17.65 21.61
CA ASN A 79 -17.99 -17.51 21.06
C ASN A 79 -17.99 -16.88 19.66
N VAL A 80 -16.79 -16.46 19.24
CA VAL A 80 -16.49 -16.07 17.85
C VAL A 80 -15.33 -16.91 17.36
N THR A 81 -15.49 -17.59 16.24
CA THR A 81 -14.44 -18.35 15.55
C THR A 81 -13.93 -17.55 14.36
N PHE A 82 -12.63 -17.30 14.32
CA PHE A 82 -11.96 -16.63 13.19
C PHE A 82 -11.41 -17.68 12.22
N MET A 83 -11.52 -17.42 10.93
CA MET A 83 -11.10 -18.33 9.88
C MET A 83 -10.34 -17.63 8.79
N VAL A 84 -9.32 -18.30 8.24
CA VAL A 84 -8.58 -17.97 7.03
C VAL A 84 -8.80 -19.09 6.03
N ASP A 85 -9.31 -18.80 4.85
CA ASP A 85 -9.64 -19.77 3.80
C ASP A 85 -10.48 -20.97 4.31
N GLY A 86 -11.41 -20.69 5.22
CA GLY A 86 -12.24 -21.70 5.85
C GLY A 86 -11.57 -22.51 6.96
N THR A 87 -10.27 -22.30 7.23
CA THR A 87 -9.55 -22.94 8.33
C THR A 87 -9.59 -22.06 9.58
N SER A 88 -9.98 -22.64 10.73
CA SER A 88 -10.05 -21.91 12.01
C SER A 88 -8.63 -21.55 12.49
N ILE A 89 -8.42 -20.28 12.80
CA ILE A 89 -7.18 -19.75 13.38
C ILE A 89 -7.32 -19.36 14.86
N GLY A 90 -8.54 -19.39 15.40
CA GLY A 90 -8.78 -19.15 16.83
C GLY A 90 -10.24 -18.98 17.16
N VAL A 91 -10.55 -19.24 18.44
CA VAL A 91 -11.87 -19.09 19.04
C VAL A 91 -11.77 -18.18 20.25
N VAL A 92 -12.63 -17.15 20.30
CA VAL A 92 -12.66 -16.16 21.38
C VAL A 92 -14.03 -16.18 22.04
N THR A 93 -14.08 -16.34 23.37
CA THR A 93 -15.32 -16.51 24.14
C THR A 93 -15.74 -15.24 24.89
N THR A 94 -14.88 -14.21 24.94
CA THR A 94 -15.12 -12.97 25.67
C THR A 94 -14.73 -11.75 24.85
N SER A 95 -15.44 -10.64 25.02
CA SER A 95 -15.07 -9.34 24.42
C SER A 95 -13.78 -8.79 25.06
N PRO A 96 -12.88 -8.12 24.28
CA PRO A 96 -13.00 -7.88 22.85
C PRO A 96 -12.74 -9.15 22.02
N TYR A 97 -13.56 -9.39 21.01
CA TYR A 97 -13.39 -10.56 20.13
C TYR A 97 -12.28 -10.27 19.12
N MET A 98 -11.07 -10.67 19.48
CA MET A 98 -9.84 -10.40 18.72
C MET A 98 -8.92 -11.63 18.77
N VAL A 99 -8.31 -11.95 17.63
CA VAL A 99 -7.28 -12.99 17.51
C VAL A 99 -6.04 -12.43 16.83
N LYS A 100 -4.86 -12.91 17.24
CA LYS A 100 -3.62 -12.68 16.51
C LYS A 100 -3.47 -13.76 15.43
N TRP A 101 -3.34 -13.33 14.20
CA TRP A 101 -3.04 -14.20 13.07
C TRP A 101 -1.58 -14.05 12.66
N ASP A 102 -0.85 -15.15 12.67
CA ASP A 102 0.48 -15.26 12.09
C ASP A 102 0.33 -15.57 10.60
N THR A 103 0.60 -14.58 9.75
CA THR A 103 0.46 -14.71 8.30
C THR A 103 1.48 -15.65 7.67
N SER A 104 2.58 -15.99 8.38
CA SER A 104 3.58 -16.96 7.89
C SER A 104 3.04 -18.39 7.80
N THR A 105 1.87 -18.65 8.40
CA THR A 105 1.18 -19.95 8.34
C THR A 105 0.49 -20.22 7.00
N VAL A 106 0.41 -19.21 6.13
CA VAL A 106 -0.12 -19.31 4.77
C VAL A 106 0.90 -18.78 3.76
N ALA A 107 0.75 -19.12 2.49
CA ALA A 107 1.60 -18.59 1.43
C ALA A 107 1.34 -17.10 1.19
N ASP A 108 2.27 -16.39 0.53
CA ASP A 108 1.97 -15.06 0.00
C ASP A 108 0.88 -15.16 -1.08
N GLY A 109 -0.06 -14.22 -1.08
CA GLY A 109 -1.20 -14.23 -1.99
C GLY A 109 -2.48 -13.71 -1.35
N THR A 110 -3.58 -13.86 -2.06
CA THR A 110 -4.89 -13.41 -1.58
C THR A 110 -5.56 -14.48 -0.74
N HIS A 111 -6.02 -14.09 0.45
CA HIS A 111 -6.71 -14.93 1.42
C HIS A 111 -8.07 -14.36 1.77
N SER A 112 -9.00 -15.23 2.15
CA SER A 112 -10.36 -14.89 2.56
C SER A 112 -10.49 -15.02 4.08
N LEU A 113 -10.78 -13.92 4.74
CA LEU A 113 -11.02 -13.90 6.19
C LEU A 113 -12.52 -13.91 6.48
N THR A 114 -12.93 -14.73 7.43
CA THR A 114 -14.30 -14.72 7.95
C THR A 114 -14.31 -14.86 9.47
N ALA A 115 -15.40 -14.42 10.10
CA ALA A 115 -15.65 -14.66 11.51
C ALA A 115 -17.05 -15.24 11.68
N THR A 116 -17.19 -16.32 12.47
CA THR A 116 -18.46 -16.96 12.77
C THR A 116 -18.79 -16.78 14.24
N VAL A 117 -19.92 -16.14 14.54
CA VAL A 117 -20.47 -16.05 15.89
C VAL A 117 -21.36 -17.26 16.19
N THR A 118 -21.24 -17.81 17.39
CA THR A 118 -22.15 -18.80 17.95
C THR A 118 -22.90 -18.19 19.14
N ASP A 119 -24.22 -18.28 19.17
CA ASP A 119 -25.02 -17.78 20.28
C ASP A 119 -25.43 -18.90 21.25
N SER A 120 -26.06 -18.52 22.36
CA SER A 120 -26.50 -19.47 23.42
C SER A 120 -27.60 -20.46 22.98
N ALA A 121 -28.23 -20.22 21.82
CA ALA A 121 -29.13 -21.17 21.17
C ALA A 121 -28.39 -22.08 20.17
N SER A 122 -27.06 -22.07 20.17
CA SER A 122 -26.19 -22.81 19.24
C SER A 122 -26.38 -22.42 17.77
N LYS A 123 -26.98 -21.26 17.50
CA LYS A 123 -27.08 -20.73 16.14
C LYS A 123 -25.79 -20.08 15.74
N MET A 124 -25.36 -20.35 14.52
CA MET A 124 -24.14 -19.83 13.93
C MET A 124 -24.46 -18.84 12.82
N VAL A 125 -23.74 -17.71 12.80
CA VAL A 125 -23.83 -16.69 11.75
C VAL A 125 -22.41 -16.29 11.37
N THR A 126 -22.11 -16.29 10.06
CA THR A 126 -20.80 -15.94 9.53
C THR A 126 -20.85 -14.54 8.91
N SER A 127 -19.79 -13.77 9.10
CA SER A 127 -19.61 -12.44 8.50
C SER A 127 -19.53 -12.53 6.97
N ALA A 128 -19.67 -11.38 6.30
CA ALA A 128 -19.15 -11.26 4.95
C ALA A 128 -17.65 -11.57 4.94
N ALA A 129 -17.18 -12.15 3.83
CA ALA A 129 -15.76 -12.41 3.64
C ALA A 129 -14.99 -11.10 3.41
N VAL A 130 -13.82 -10.99 4.04
CA VAL A 130 -12.87 -9.90 3.85
C VAL A 130 -11.67 -10.46 3.08
N SER A 131 -11.43 -9.97 1.88
CA SER A 131 -10.25 -10.33 1.08
C SER A 131 -9.04 -9.52 1.54
N VAL A 132 -7.89 -10.19 1.71
CA VAL A 132 -6.63 -9.58 2.12
C VAL A 132 -5.47 -10.24 1.39
N ALA A 133 -4.46 -9.45 1.00
CA ALA A 133 -3.22 -10.00 0.44
C ALA A 133 -2.20 -10.24 1.56
N VAL A 134 -1.68 -11.45 1.69
CA VAL A 134 -0.52 -11.75 2.52
C VAL A 134 0.75 -11.47 1.72
N LEU A 135 1.68 -10.72 2.28
CA LEU A 135 2.90 -10.28 1.62
C LEU A 135 4.07 -10.37 2.61
N ASN A 136 4.55 -11.59 2.85
CA ASN A 136 5.69 -11.85 3.73
C ASN A 136 7.04 -11.78 3.00
N ASN A 137 7.04 -11.89 1.66
CA ASN A 137 8.25 -11.88 0.83
C ASN A 137 8.19 -10.79 -0.27
N PRO A 138 8.06 -9.50 0.08
CA PRO A 138 7.99 -8.44 -0.92
C PRO A 138 9.31 -8.34 -1.71
N THR A 139 9.18 -8.11 -3.02
CA THR A 139 10.28 -7.68 -3.87
C THR A 139 10.17 -6.18 -4.09
N ILE A 140 11.21 -5.45 -3.70
CA ILE A 140 11.30 -4.00 -3.82
C ILE A 140 12.26 -3.67 -4.96
N ASN A 141 11.74 -3.00 -5.98
CA ASN A 141 12.52 -2.51 -7.11
C ASN A 141 12.74 -1.01 -6.95
N VAL A 142 14.00 -0.56 -7.09
CA VAL A 142 14.35 0.86 -6.92
C VAL A 142 15.40 1.30 -7.94
N ALA A 143 15.23 2.50 -8.47
CA ALA A 143 16.27 3.19 -9.23
C ALA A 143 17.27 3.83 -8.27
N LEU A 144 18.57 3.84 -8.63
CA LEU A 144 19.61 4.54 -7.89
C LEU A 144 20.01 5.81 -8.64
N SER A 145 20.13 6.91 -7.89
CA SER A 145 20.44 8.23 -8.41
C SER A 145 21.46 8.97 -7.54
N PRO A 146 22.36 9.79 -8.13
CA PRO A 146 23.20 10.71 -7.36
C PRO A 146 22.38 11.75 -6.58
N ALA A 147 21.19 12.11 -7.07
CA ALA A 147 20.31 13.11 -6.45
C ALA A 147 19.75 12.69 -5.08
N GLU A 148 19.80 11.40 -4.75
CA GLU A 148 19.37 10.88 -3.44
C GLU A 148 20.48 10.91 -2.38
N ILE A 149 21.66 11.46 -2.72
CA ILE A 149 22.80 11.64 -1.81
C ILE A 149 22.89 13.13 -1.44
N TYR A 150 23.17 13.41 -0.19
CA TYR A 150 23.41 14.78 0.26
C TYR A 150 24.77 14.93 0.93
N PRO A 151 25.61 15.91 0.52
CA PRO A 151 25.47 16.67 -0.72
C PRO A 151 25.58 15.78 -1.96
N ALA A 152 24.80 16.09 -3.00
CA ALA A 152 24.77 15.29 -4.22
C ALA A 152 26.15 15.33 -4.93
N PRO A 153 26.72 14.17 -5.30
CA PRO A 153 27.96 14.15 -6.08
C PRO A 153 27.70 14.62 -7.51
N THR A 154 28.74 15.22 -8.13
CA THR A 154 28.68 15.52 -9.55
C THR A 154 28.95 14.24 -10.34
N SER A 155 27.84 13.57 -10.73
CA SER A 155 27.89 12.29 -11.41
C SER A 155 26.73 12.13 -12.38
N SER A 156 26.96 11.39 -13.47
CA SER A 156 25.94 10.92 -14.40
C SER A 156 25.66 9.42 -14.23
N ALA A 157 26.21 8.81 -13.19
CA ALA A 157 25.97 7.40 -12.88
C ALA A 157 24.49 7.16 -12.51
N SER A 158 24.05 5.96 -12.72
CA SER A 158 22.71 5.49 -12.35
C SER A 158 22.76 4.02 -11.92
N GLY A 159 21.67 3.50 -11.42
CA GLY A 159 21.57 2.09 -11.10
C GLY A 159 20.14 1.64 -10.90
N ALA A 160 19.98 0.34 -10.76
CA ALA A 160 18.72 -0.28 -10.38
C ALA A 160 18.98 -1.43 -9.41
N ALA A 161 18.14 -1.58 -8.42
CA ALA A 161 18.17 -2.69 -7.49
C ALA A 161 16.83 -3.43 -7.49
N SER A 162 16.90 -4.75 -7.31
CA SER A 162 15.76 -5.62 -7.04
C SER A 162 16.09 -6.44 -5.80
N VAL A 163 15.40 -6.20 -4.72
CA VAL A 163 15.65 -6.81 -3.41
C VAL A 163 14.37 -7.45 -2.89
N THR A 164 14.42 -8.76 -2.64
CA THR A 164 13.34 -9.51 -1.98
C THR A 164 13.74 -9.78 -0.54
N VAL A 165 12.87 -9.50 0.40
CA VAL A 165 13.10 -9.73 1.82
C VAL A 165 11.97 -10.60 2.40
N ASP A 166 12.34 -11.72 3.00
CA ASP A 166 11.43 -12.47 3.87
C ASP A 166 11.25 -11.68 5.18
N LEU A 167 10.09 -11.08 5.36
CA LEU A 167 9.80 -10.21 6.51
C LEU A 167 9.71 -10.96 7.84
N VAL A 168 9.59 -12.28 7.81
CA VAL A 168 9.51 -13.14 9.01
C VAL A 168 10.91 -13.53 9.48
N THR A 169 11.75 -14.01 8.56
CA THR A 169 13.11 -14.50 8.88
C THR A 169 14.19 -13.44 8.72
N GLY A 170 13.92 -12.37 7.95
CA GLY A 170 14.89 -11.34 7.57
C GLY A 170 15.79 -11.73 6.40
N VAL A 171 15.67 -12.95 5.86
CA VAL A 171 16.50 -13.37 4.72
C VAL A 171 16.28 -12.45 3.53
N ALA A 172 17.37 -11.90 3.00
CA ALA A 172 17.34 -10.99 1.86
C ALA A 172 18.04 -11.61 0.64
N LYS A 173 17.44 -11.42 -0.53
CA LYS A 173 17.98 -11.87 -1.83
C LYS A 173 17.83 -10.75 -2.84
N GLY A 174 18.67 -10.74 -3.86
CA GLY A 174 18.51 -9.75 -4.91
C GLY A 174 19.83 -9.30 -5.50
N LYS A 175 19.74 -8.29 -6.33
CA LYS A 175 20.89 -7.77 -7.09
C LYS A 175 20.77 -6.27 -7.34
N VAL A 176 21.90 -5.67 -7.63
CA VAL A 176 22.05 -4.25 -7.97
C VAL A 176 22.88 -4.14 -9.23
N GLN A 177 22.36 -3.45 -10.22
CA GLN A 177 23.08 -3.08 -11.44
C GLN A 177 23.47 -1.61 -11.37
N VAL A 178 24.76 -1.29 -11.58
CA VAL A 178 25.27 0.08 -11.62
C VAL A 178 25.71 0.42 -13.04
N ALA A 179 25.40 1.61 -13.52
CA ALA A 179 25.74 2.08 -14.86
C ALA A 179 26.43 3.45 -14.81
N GLY A 180 27.25 3.75 -15.86
CA GLY A 180 27.92 5.04 -16.02
C GLY A 180 29.19 5.20 -15.18
N VAL A 181 29.53 4.26 -14.28
CA VAL A 181 30.72 4.28 -13.43
C VAL A 181 31.17 2.86 -13.08
N THR A 182 32.42 2.72 -12.69
CA THR A 182 32.92 1.49 -12.06
C THR A 182 32.73 1.59 -10.55
N ALA A 183 31.76 0.88 -10.03
CA ALA A 183 31.52 0.82 -8.59
C ALA A 183 32.66 0.07 -7.88
N THR A 184 33.09 0.59 -6.74
CA THR A 184 34.11 -0.01 -5.84
C THR A 184 33.47 -0.82 -4.72
N GLY A 185 32.20 -0.56 -4.40
CA GLY A 185 31.42 -1.30 -3.40
C GLY A 185 29.94 -0.99 -3.55
N VAL A 186 29.12 -1.95 -3.13
CA VAL A 186 27.67 -1.78 -3.02
C VAL A 186 27.21 -2.36 -1.69
N THR A 187 26.38 -1.62 -0.96
CA THR A 187 25.89 -1.99 0.37
C THR A 187 24.40 -1.71 0.53
N LEU A 188 23.72 -2.49 1.35
CA LEU A 188 22.48 -2.06 2.00
C LEU A 188 22.85 -1.31 3.27
N ASN A 189 22.20 -0.19 3.52
CA ASN A 189 22.46 0.66 4.67
C ASN A 189 21.15 0.98 5.40
N SER A 190 21.25 1.18 6.72
CA SER A 190 20.12 1.62 7.53
C SER A 190 20.12 3.15 7.64
N GLY A 191 19.05 3.79 7.17
CA GLY A 191 18.85 5.24 7.23
C GLY A 191 17.68 5.67 6.35
N PHE A 192 16.92 6.64 6.80
CA PHE A 192 15.86 7.25 5.99
C PHE A 192 16.43 8.12 4.87
N ALA A 193 15.61 8.46 3.90
CA ALA A 193 15.98 9.42 2.86
C ALA A 193 16.45 10.73 3.49
N GLY A 194 17.53 11.31 2.93
CA GLY A 194 18.17 12.52 3.48
C GLY A 194 19.20 12.29 4.58
N THR A 195 19.41 11.03 5.05
CA THR A 195 20.43 10.70 6.06
C THR A 195 21.47 9.72 5.52
N THR A 196 22.62 9.68 6.19
CA THR A 196 23.59 8.59 6.05
C THR A 196 23.42 7.61 7.20
N GLY A 197 23.62 6.32 6.95
CA GLY A 197 23.50 5.29 7.95
C GLY A 197 24.53 4.18 7.81
N ALA A 198 24.59 3.32 8.83
CA ALA A 198 25.54 2.22 8.86
C ALA A 198 25.21 1.14 7.80
N GLY A 199 26.27 0.53 7.23
CA GLY A 199 26.12 -0.63 6.36
C GLY A 199 25.51 -1.82 7.11
N VAL A 200 24.52 -2.45 6.50
CA VAL A 200 23.80 -3.62 7.04
C VAL A 200 24.25 -4.90 6.33
N VAL A 201 24.29 -4.85 4.99
CA VAL A 201 24.73 -5.96 4.15
C VAL A 201 25.70 -5.43 3.09
N THR A 202 26.84 -6.08 2.93
CA THR A 202 27.77 -5.82 1.81
C THR A 202 27.45 -6.79 0.68
N LEU A 203 27.22 -6.27 -0.51
CA LEU A 203 26.98 -7.07 -1.71
C LEU A 203 28.31 -7.57 -2.30
N VAL A 204 28.22 -8.66 -3.03
CA VAL A 204 29.35 -9.29 -3.70
C VAL A 204 29.27 -8.99 -5.20
N LYS A 205 30.39 -8.56 -5.77
CA LYS A 205 30.46 -8.30 -7.22
C LYS A 205 30.23 -9.59 -7.99
N ASN A 206 29.31 -9.57 -8.95
CA ASN A 206 29.04 -10.71 -9.83
C ASN A 206 30.28 -11.00 -10.70
N ALA A 207 30.70 -12.28 -10.75
CA ALA A 207 31.90 -12.68 -11.47
C ALA A 207 31.71 -12.72 -13.00
N THR A 208 30.49 -12.82 -13.47
CA THR A 208 30.15 -13.04 -14.90
C THR A 208 29.44 -11.86 -15.53
N ILE A 209 28.66 -11.11 -14.76
CA ILE A 209 27.88 -9.97 -15.25
C ILE A 209 28.55 -8.66 -14.84
N THR A 210 28.92 -7.88 -15.82
CA THR A 210 29.61 -6.61 -15.61
C THR A 210 28.72 -5.63 -14.84
N ASN A 211 29.30 -4.98 -13.80
CA ASN A 211 28.63 -3.99 -12.97
C ASN A 211 27.39 -4.48 -12.20
N GLU A 212 27.17 -5.80 -12.11
CA GLU A 212 26.16 -6.39 -11.25
C GLU A 212 26.79 -6.79 -9.90
N TRP A 213 26.01 -6.61 -8.83
CA TRP A 213 26.36 -6.93 -7.46
C TRP A 213 25.21 -7.73 -6.84
N ASP A 214 25.53 -8.87 -6.25
CA ASP A 214 24.55 -9.80 -5.70
C ASP A 214 24.53 -9.70 -4.17
N LEU A 215 23.36 -9.81 -3.56
CA LEU A 215 23.27 -10.07 -2.13
C LEU A 215 23.87 -11.48 -1.86
N PRO A 216 24.79 -11.62 -0.88
CA PRO A 216 25.31 -12.94 -0.53
C PRO A 216 24.21 -13.85 0.00
N SER A 217 24.36 -15.16 -0.15
CA SER A 217 23.38 -16.15 0.35
C SER A 217 23.15 -16.09 1.87
N SER A 218 24.07 -15.46 2.61
CA SER A 218 23.98 -15.21 4.05
C SER A 218 23.33 -13.86 4.39
N ALA A 219 22.85 -13.09 3.38
CA ALA A 219 22.26 -11.78 3.64
C ALA A 219 20.99 -11.93 4.48
N MET A 220 20.98 -11.26 5.62
CA MET A 220 19.86 -11.27 6.55
C MET A 220 19.76 -9.93 7.27
N LEU A 221 18.55 -9.40 7.34
CA LEU A 221 18.19 -8.25 8.17
C LEU A 221 17.76 -8.74 9.56
N THR A 222 18.13 -8.04 10.61
CA THR A 222 17.56 -8.28 11.94
C THR A 222 16.07 -7.88 11.98
N ALA A 223 15.33 -8.32 13.00
CA ALA A 223 13.92 -7.95 13.17
C ALA A 223 13.71 -6.43 13.23
N ASP A 224 14.63 -5.70 13.87
CA ASP A 224 14.60 -4.24 13.91
C ASP A 224 14.85 -3.63 12.53
N GLN A 225 15.80 -4.18 11.77
CA GLN A 225 16.09 -3.72 10.40
C GLN A 225 14.95 -4.03 9.44
N VAL A 226 14.24 -5.16 9.60
CA VAL A 226 13.00 -5.43 8.86
C VAL A 226 11.92 -4.39 9.21
N THR A 227 11.80 -4.01 10.47
CA THR A 227 10.88 -2.95 10.89
C THR A 227 11.25 -1.60 10.27
N VAL A 228 12.54 -1.26 10.27
CA VAL A 228 13.07 -0.03 9.62
C VAL A 228 12.85 -0.09 8.09
N LEU A 229 13.02 -1.25 7.44
CA LEU A 229 12.71 -1.43 6.01
C LEU A 229 11.23 -1.12 5.72
N LEU A 230 10.31 -1.65 6.52
CA LEU A 230 8.87 -1.42 6.36
C LEU A 230 8.47 0.05 6.52
N GLN A 231 9.30 0.84 7.21
CA GLN A 231 9.15 2.30 7.35
C GLN A 231 9.88 3.09 6.26
N GLY A 232 10.55 2.41 5.30
CA GLY A 232 11.33 3.06 4.25
C GLY A 232 12.71 3.54 4.73
N GLY A 233 13.26 2.96 5.78
CA GLY A 233 14.55 3.36 6.38
C GLY A 233 15.73 2.46 5.98
N ILE A 234 15.66 1.72 4.90
CA ILE A 234 16.79 0.97 4.30
C ILE A 234 17.03 1.46 2.89
N TYR A 235 18.30 1.59 2.49
CA TYR A 235 18.67 2.03 1.16
C TYR A 235 19.86 1.25 0.59
N VAL A 236 19.96 1.24 -0.73
CA VAL A 236 21.13 0.76 -1.48
C VAL A 236 22.08 1.93 -1.70
N LEU A 237 23.36 1.73 -1.47
CA LEU A 237 24.43 2.68 -1.77
C LEU A 237 25.49 2.00 -2.62
N ALA A 238 25.81 2.60 -3.76
CA ALA A 238 27.00 2.24 -4.52
C ALA A 238 28.04 3.36 -4.38
N THR A 239 29.32 2.97 -4.24
CA THR A 239 30.45 3.88 -4.14
C THR A 239 31.37 3.72 -5.34
N SER A 240 32.18 4.74 -5.62
CA SER A 240 33.25 4.70 -6.63
C SER A 240 34.53 5.25 -6.09
N ALA A 241 35.62 5.16 -6.87
CA ALA A 241 36.89 5.77 -6.50
C ALA A 241 36.81 7.31 -6.42
N ALA A 242 35.97 7.94 -7.26
CA ALA A 242 35.74 9.38 -7.25
C ALA A 242 34.81 9.82 -6.09
N ASN A 243 33.84 9.00 -5.76
CA ASN A 243 32.83 9.28 -4.73
C ASN A 243 32.78 8.12 -3.69
N PRO A 244 33.78 8.04 -2.79
CA PRO A 244 33.90 6.94 -1.83
C PRO A 244 32.82 6.96 -0.75
N ASN A 245 32.13 8.08 -0.55
CA ASN A 245 31.01 8.22 0.39
C ASN A 245 29.65 7.99 -0.26
N GLY A 246 29.60 7.80 -1.57
CA GLY A 246 28.37 7.53 -2.33
C GLY A 246 28.43 8.08 -3.74
N GLU A 247 28.21 7.24 -4.71
CA GLU A 247 28.09 7.56 -6.14
C GLU A 247 26.63 7.65 -6.56
N VAL A 248 25.85 6.62 -6.22
CA VAL A 248 24.39 6.56 -6.42
C VAL A 248 23.72 5.87 -5.23
N ARG A 249 22.54 6.31 -4.92
CA ARG A 249 21.70 5.78 -3.84
C ARG A 249 20.28 5.52 -4.33
N GLY A 250 19.58 4.54 -3.71
CA GLY A 250 18.17 4.31 -3.93
C GLY A 250 17.51 3.81 -2.63
N GLN A 251 16.46 4.49 -2.18
CA GLN A 251 15.74 4.12 -0.98
C GLN A 251 14.84 2.92 -1.26
N LEU A 252 14.97 1.84 -0.49
CA LEU A 252 14.08 0.69 -0.58
C LEU A 252 12.71 1.08 0.02
N THR A 253 11.74 1.29 -0.86
CA THR A 253 10.39 1.75 -0.48
C THR A 253 9.37 0.64 -0.71
N PRO A 254 8.87 -0.02 0.36
CA PRO A 254 7.65 -0.82 0.27
C PRO A 254 6.50 -0.03 -0.33
N SER A 255 5.49 -0.70 -0.86
CA SER A 255 4.40 -0.08 -1.65
C SER A 255 3.57 0.99 -0.90
N ASN A 256 3.57 0.94 0.43
CA ASN A 256 2.95 1.96 1.29
C ASN A 256 3.84 3.18 1.54
N ILE A 257 5.12 3.12 1.19
CA ILE A 257 6.09 4.19 1.45
C ILE A 257 6.33 5.03 0.19
N THR A 258 6.24 6.33 0.34
CA THR A 258 6.58 7.30 -0.71
C THR A 258 7.64 8.25 -0.19
N VAL A 259 8.68 8.50 -0.99
CA VAL A 259 9.74 9.46 -0.68
C VAL A 259 9.69 10.61 -1.68
N ALA A 260 9.61 11.83 -1.17
CA ALA A 260 9.67 13.06 -1.98
C ALA A 260 10.93 13.85 -1.62
N TRP A 261 11.71 14.21 -2.64
CA TRP A 261 12.87 15.11 -2.52
C TRP A 261 12.49 16.51 -2.96
N THR A 262 12.82 17.52 -2.14
CA THR A 262 12.36 18.90 -2.34
C THR A 262 13.50 19.88 -2.08
N ALA A 263 13.79 20.72 -3.06
CA ALA A 263 14.75 21.82 -2.89
C ALA A 263 14.03 23.04 -2.28
N LEU A 264 14.65 23.64 -1.26
CA LEU A 264 14.17 24.86 -0.60
C LEU A 264 15.01 26.06 -1.07
N ALA A 265 14.33 27.17 -1.32
CA ALA A 265 14.94 28.45 -1.69
C ALA A 265 14.03 29.61 -1.25
N GLY A 266 14.63 30.77 -1.01
CA GLY A 266 13.88 32.00 -0.66
C GLY A 266 12.92 32.46 -1.74
N SER A 267 13.18 32.13 -3.01
CA SER A 267 12.30 32.44 -4.14
C SER A 267 10.96 31.70 -4.12
N GLN A 268 10.83 30.65 -3.30
CA GLN A 268 9.59 29.92 -3.12
C GLN A 268 8.76 30.44 -1.91
N GLU A 269 9.31 31.35 -1.11
CA GLU A 269 8.60 32.01 -0.03
C GLU A 269 7.44 32.88 -0.52
N VAL A 270 6.52 33.18 0.37
CA VAL A 270 5.33 34.02 0.09
C VAL A 270 5.21 35.11 1.18
N PRO A 271 5.61 36.36 0.88
CA PRO A 271 6.30 36.83 -0.34
C PRO A 271 7.73 36.28 -0.49
N ALA A 272 8.27 36.25 -1.70
CA ALA A 272 9.62 35.76 -1.97
C ALA A 272 10.70 36.54 -1.19
N VAL A 273 11.69 35.80 -0.66
CA VAL A 273 12.83 36.34 0.11
C VAL A 273 14.10 36.24 -0.71
N THR A 274 14.89 37.32 -0.69
CA THR A 274 16.22 37.35 -1.30
C THR A 274 17.24 36.85 -0.29
N THR A 275 17.74 35.66 -0.47
CA THR A 275 18.70 35.00 0.41
C THR A 275 19.64 34.09 -0.39
N ILE A 276 20.80 33.80 0.18
CA ILE A 276 21.73 32.76 -0.31
C ILE A 276 21.47 31.40 0.36
N ALA A 277 20.58 31.37 1.34
CA ALA A 277 20.22 30.16 2.04
C ALA A 277 19.51 29.18 1.09
N THR A 278 19.83 27.92 1.21
CA THR A 278 19.20 26.81 0.45
C THR A 278 19.01 25.60 1.36
N GLY A 279 18.15 24.70 0.94
CA GLY A 279 17.94 23.43 1.62
C GLY A 279 17.51 22.33 0.67
N ILE A 280 17.68 21.09 1.13
CA ILE A 280 17.13 19.88 0.52
C ILE A 280 16.39 19.12 1.61
N ALA A 281 15.10 18.90 1.42
CA ALA A 281 14.29 18.07 2.27
C ALA A 281 13.99 16.72 1.61
N ALA A 282 14.10 15.65 2.37
CA ALA A 282 13.58 14.34 2.04
C ALA A 282 12.39 14.04 2.95
N THR A 283 11.22 13.87 2.36
CA THR A 283 9.98 13.57 3.07
C THR A 283 9.57 12.15 2.75
N THR A 284 9.56 11.28 3.76
CA THR A 284 9.12 9.88 3.68
C THR A 284 7.74 9.78 4.32
N VAL A 285 6.75 9.30 3.59
CA VAL A 285 5.36 9.15 4.04
C VAL A 285 4.95 7.70 3.97
N ASP A 286 4.51 7.15 5.11
CA ASP A 286 3.77 5.90 5.15
C ASP A 286 2.28 6.22 4.94
N THR A 287 1.76 5.85 3.79
CA THR A 287 0.40 6.19 3.35
C THR A 287 -0.68 5.25 3.91
N VAL A 288 -0.29 4.23 4.66
CA VAL A 288 -1.17 3.25 5.31
C VAL A 288 -1.17 3.44 6.83
N ALA A 289 0.02 3.68 7.41
CA ALA A 289 0.13 3.95 8.85
C ALA A 289 -0.11 5.43 9.20
N ASP A 290 -0.30 6.31 8.20
CA ASP A 290 -0.47 7.75 8.37
C ASP A 290 0.68 8.39 9.17
N MET A 291 1.92 8.12 8.74
CA MET A 291 3.12 8.59 9.41
C MET A 291 4.01 9.37 8.45
N VAL A 292 4.71 10.39 8.96
CA VAL A 292 5.69 11.15 8.18
C VAL A 292 7.04 11.23 8.88
N THR A 293 8.11 11.12 8.09
CA THR A 293 9.49 11.39 8.49
C THR A 293 10.06 12.44 7.55
N VAL A 294 10.66 13.49 8.08
CA VAL A 294 11.28 14.56 7.27
C VAL A 294 12.72 14.76 7.73
N TYR A 295 13.63 14.84 6.77
CA TYR A 295 15.01 15.30 6.98
C TYR A 295 15.27 16.49 6.07
N LEU A 296 15.60 17.63 6.67
CA LEU A 296 15.97 18.86 5.99
C LEU A 296 17.45 19.15 6.25
N ASN A 297 18.22 19.24 5.19
CA ASN A 297 19.62 19.68 5.21
C ASN A 297 19.70 21.08 4.63
N THR A 298 20.33 22.01 5.33
CA THR A 298 20.39 23.43 4.94
C THR A 298 21.83 23.92 4.77
N THR A 299 21.99 24.94 3.96
CA THR A 299 23.27 25.61 3.71
C THR A 299 23.05 27.11 3.65
N GLY A 300 23.95 27.89 4.26
CA GLY A 300 23.91 29.35 4.21
C GLY A 300 22.81 29.99 5.07
N VAL A 301 22.12 29.23 5.90
CA VAL A 301 21.12 29.75 6.84
C VAL A 301 21.81 30.37 8.05
N VAL A 302 21.37 31.55 8.45
CA VAL A 302 21.88 32.26 9.62
C VAL A 302 20.70 32.61 10.54
N GLY A 303 20.82 32.26 11.82
CA GLY A 303 19.80 32.59 12.83
C GLY A 303 18.48 31.86 12.63
N ALA A 304 18.55 30.58 12.22
CA ALA A 304 17.37 29.71 12.13
C ALA A 304 16.62 29.67 13.47
N THR A 305 15.32 29.74 13.45
CA THR A 305 14.46 29.76 14.65
C THR A 305 13.49 28.58 14.69
N ASP A 306 12.99 28.12 13.55
CA ASP A 306 12.08 26.98 13.43
C ASP A 306 12.15 26.39 12.04
N ALA A 307 11.84 25.11 11.94
CA ALA A 307 11.61 24.43 10.67
C ALA A 307 10.37 23.54 10.80
N GLU A 308 9.56 23.51 9.74
CA GLU A 308 8.27 22.85 9.79
C GLU A 308 7.85 22.25 8.45
N LEU A 309 7.02 21.21 8.52
CA LEU A 309 6.24 20.72 7.41
C LEU A 309 4.85 21.35 7.52
N ASP A 310 4.43 22.01 6.47
CA ASP A 310 3.15 22.71 6.39
C ASP A 310 2.23 22.13 5.33
N THR A 311 0.92 22.36 5.49
CA THR A 311 -0.07 22.10 4.44
C THR A 311 -0.52 23.41 3.82
N GLY A 312 -0.42 23.54 2.49
CA GLY A 312 -0.81 24.72 1.71
C GLY A 312 -0.44 24.58 0.24
N ALA A 313 -1.22 25.20 -0.62
CA ALA A 313 -0.96 25.23 -2.06
C ALA A 313 0.34 25.96 -2.41
N LYS A 314 0.93 25.63 -3.54
CA LYS A 314 2.07 26.38 -4.08
C LYS A 314 1.71 27.87 -4.24
N GLY A 315 2.56 28.74 -3.71
CA GLY A 315 2.36 30.18 -3.76
C GLY A 315 1.33 30.73 -2.76
N ALA A 316 0.91 29.92 -1.79
CA ALA A 316 0.06 30.34 -0.69
C ALA A 316 0.69 29.98 0.65
N MET A 317 0.46 30.78 1.68
CA MET A 317 0.77 30.41 3.06
C MET A 317 -0.19 29.31 3.51
N GLY A 318 0.29 28.42 4.35
CA GLY A 318 -0.48 27.29 4.89
C GLY A 318 -0.50 27.25 6.40
N THR A 319 -0.76 26.07 6.93
CA THR A 319 -0.77 25.80 8.37
C THR A 319 0.22 24.71 8.71
N LYS A 320 0.89 24.88 9.86
CA LYS A 320 1.84 23.89 10.37
C LYS A 320 1.15 22.53 10.54
N LEU A 321 1.75 21.53 9.97
CA LEU A 321 1.37 20.13 10.13
C LEU A 321 2.27 19.44 11.17
N VAL A 322 3.59 19.56 11.02
CA VAL A 322 4.57 18.93 11.92
C VAL A 322 5.78 19.86 12.10
N ALA A 323 6.25 20.01 13.33
CA ALA A 323 7.51 20.71 13.63
C ALA A 323 8.71 19.78 13.43
N LEU A 324 9.82 20.33 12.91
CA LEU A 324 11.11 19.67 12.83
C LEU A 324 12.01 20.17 13.97
N THR A 325 12.92 19.32 14.42
CA THR A 325 13.89 19.66 15.49
C THR A 325 15.29 19.73 14.88
N GLU A 326 16.04 20.78 15.20
CA GLU A 326 17.42 20.91 14.78
C GLU A 326 18.32 19.90 15.51
N SER A 327 19.26 19.31 14.77
CA SER A 327 20.28 18.43 15.33
C SER A 327 21.22 19.21 16.27
N THR A 328 21.36 18.76 17.48
CA THR A 328 22.27 19.35 18.48
C THR A 328 23.76 19.09 18.17
N THR A 329 24.04 18.10 17.31
CA THR A 329 25.40 17.71 16.93
C THR A 329 25.84 18.24 15.57
N THR A 330 24.89 18.49 14.69
CA THR A 330 25.14 18.94 13.31
C THR A 330 24.18 20.07 12.97
N PRO A 331 24.55 21.33 13.26
CA PRO A 331 23.71 22.49 12.94
C PRO A 331 23.34 22.54 11.46
N GLY A 332 22.13 22.99 11.16
CA GLY A 332 21.59 23.06 9.80
C GLY A 332 20.94 21.75 9.33
N ILE A 333 20.91 20.69 10.16
CA ILE A 333 20.13 19.49 9.91
C ILE A 333 18.90 19.52 10.84
N TRP A 334 17.71 19.48 10.23
CA TRP A 334 16.45 19.47 10.93
C TRP A 334 15.70 18.17 10.63
N SER A 335 15.00 17.62 11.59
CA SER A 335 14.27 16.36 11.36
C SER A 335 13.06 16.19 12.26
N VAL A 336 12.15 15.37 11.77
CA VAL A 336 11.11 14.70 12.55
C VAL A 336 11.04 13.26 12.08
N MET A 337 10.88 12.32 13.01
CA MET A 337 10.82 10.89 12.70
C MET A 337 9.47 10.32 13.10
N SER A 338 8.86 9.57 12.20
CA SER A 338 7.64 8.79 12.43
C SER A 338 6.56 9.57 13.18
N SER A 339 6.31 10.81 12.74
CA SER A 339 5.25 11.64 13.32
C SER A 339 3.90 11.24 12.76
N PRO A 340 2.86 11.03 13.60
CA PRO A 340 1.53 10.75 13.13
C PRO A 340 0.91 11.97 12.44
N ILE A 341 0.15 11.71 11.38
CA ILE A 341 -0.63 12.68 10.61
C ILE A 341 -2.06 12.16 10.44
N ALA A 342 -2.99 13.00 10.01
CA ALA A 342 -4.32 12.53 9.69
C ALA A 342 -4.38 11.91 8.28
N ALA A 343 -5.26 10.95 8.05
CA ALA A 343 -5.47 10.35 6.72
C ALA A 343 -5.80 11.40 5.63
N ALA A 344 -6.46 12.51 5.99
CA ALA A 344 -6.71 13.63 5.08
C ALA A 344 -5.41 14.32 4.63
N ASP A 345 -4.36 14.32 5.47
CA ASP A 345 -3.08 14.94 5.14
C ASP A 345 -2.30 14.10 4.13
N VAL A 346 -2.48 12.77 4.13
CA VAL A 346 -1.93 11.89 3.08
C VAL A 346 -2.52 12.27 1.71
N ALA A 347 -3.81 12.61 1.62
CA ALA A 347 -4.42 13.10 0.39
C ALA A 347 -3.83 14.46 -0.03
N ASN A 348 -3.59 15.36 0.93
CA ASN A 348 -2.90 16.64 0.70
C ASN A 348 -1.46 16.44 0.20
N PHE A 349 -0.72 15.50 0.76
CA PHE A 349 0.61 15.12 0.26
C PHE A 349 0.55 14.66 -1.21
N LYS A 350 -0.35 13.72 -1.51
CA LYS A 350 -0.51 13.18 -2.88
C LYS A 350 -0.88 14.27 -3.89
N SER A 351 -1.63 15.28 -3.49
CA SER A 351 -2.03 16.40 -4.36
C SER A 351 -1.03 17.57 -4.41
N GLY A 352 0.13 17.45 -3.74
CA GLY A 352 1.17 18.49 -3.76
C GLY A 352 0.84 19.72 -2.90
N MET A 353 0.01 19.52 -1.89
CA MET A 353 -0.41 20.57 -0.96
C MET A 353 0.51 20.70 0.27
N TRP A 354 1.67 20.03 0.27
CA TRP A 354 2.63 20.17 1.35
C TRP A 354 3.87 20.96 0.92
N TYR A 355 4.49 21.62 1.91
CA TYR A 355 5.77 22.27 1.73
C TYR A 355 6.59 22.21 3.03
N VAL A 356 7.93 22.25 2.90
CA VAL A 356 8.83 22.42 4.03
C VAL A 356 9.22 23.88 4.10
N ASN A 357 9.15 24.46 5.30
CA ASN A 357 9.48 25.85 5.59
C ASN A 357 10.57 25.93 6.68
N LEU A 358 11.48 26.89 6.56
CA LEU A 358 12.43 27.22 7.59
C LEU A 358 12.43 28.72 7.81
N THR A 359 12.29 29.12 9.07
CA THR A 359 12.23 30.51 9.50
C THR A 359 13.55 30.93 10.15
N THR A 360 13.81 32.25 10.14
CA THR A 360 14.95 32.85 10.84
C THR A 360 14.51 34.03 11.68
N SER A 361 15.37 34.54 12.55
CA SER A 361 15.10 35.75 13.31
C SER A 361 14.87 36.98 12.43
N THR A 362 15.38 36.98 11.19
CA THR A 362 15.19 38.06 10.20
C THR A 362 13.94 37.86 9.37
N ASN A 363 13.67 36.64 8.94
CA ASN A 363 12.53 36.25 8.11
C ASN A 363 11.62 35.28 8.88
N GLN A 364 10.81 35.85 9.77
CA GLN A 364 9.96 35.08 10.70
C GLN A 364 8.80 34.36 10.02
N ALA A 365 8.43 34.75 8.80
CA ALA A 365 7.41 34.08 8.00
C ALA A 365 7.98 32.94 7.12
N GLY A 366 9.32 32.94 6.90
CA GLY A 366 10.06 31.97 6.10
C GLY A 366 11.32 32.56 5.52
N GLU A 367 12.44 31.90 5.65
CA GLU A 367 13.73 32.21 5.01
C GLU A 367 13.86 31.42 3.70
N ILE A 368 13.54 30.12 3.75
CA ILE A 368 13.55 29.22 2.61
C ILE A 368 12.38 28.23 2.69
N ARG A 369 11.71 28.06 1.57
CA ARG A 369 10.57 27.17 1.39
C ARG A 369 10.79 26.22 0.22
N GLY A 370 10.29 24.99 0.33
CA GLY A 370 10.24 24.00 -0.74
C GLY A 370 8.87 23.36 -0.87
N GLN A 371 8.15 23.61 -1.97
CA GLN A 371 6.90 22.94 -2.24
C GLN A 371 7.13 21.50 -2.63
N ILE A 372 6.56 20.56 -1.92
CA ILE A 372 6.57 19.15 -2.28
C ILE A 372 5.69 18.97 -3.51
N ALA A 373 6.25 18.44 -4.59
CA ALA A 373 5.49 18.21 -5.81
C ALA A 373 4.34 17.21 -5.56
N ALA A 374 3.23 17.39 -6.30
CA ALA A 374 2.19 16.37 -6.31
C ALA A 374 2.82 15.01 -6.65
N GLN A 375 2.49 14.01 -5.86
CA GLN A 375 2.93 12.65 -6.16
C GLN A 375 2.16 12.22 -7.41
N ALA A 376 2.90 11.83 -8.45
CA ALA A 376 2.25 11.28 -9.63
C ALA A 376 1.36 10.13 -9.16
N ALA A 377 0.06 10.20 -9.46
CA ALA A 377 -0.74 8.99 -9.46
C ALA A 377 0.07 7.97 -10.28
N ALA A 378 0.27 6.77 -9.76
CA ALA A 378 0.97 5.74 -10.51
C ALA A 378 0.42 5.79 -11.93
N ALA A 379 1.27 6.11 -12.90
CA ALA A 379 0.81 6.30 -14.28
C ALA A 379 0.07 5.03 -14.63
N THR A 380 -1.17 5.15 -15.09
CA THR A 380 -1.94 3.98 -15.49
C THR A 380 -1.09 3.16 -16.44
N PRO A 381 -0.74 1.91 -16.10
CA PRO A 381 0.13 1.12 -16.94
C PRO A 381 -0.49 0.99 -18.34
N THR A 382 0.33 1.12 -19.37
CA THR A 382 -0.09 0.78 -20.73
C THR A 382 -0.09 -0.73 -20.92
N LEU A 383 -0.89 -1.23 -21.87
CA LEU A 383 -0.81 -2.66 -22.22
C LEU A 383 0.61 -3.05 -22.65
N THR A 384 1.31 -2.17 -23.35
CA THR A 384 2.72 -2.40 -23.76
C THR A 384 3.62 -2.62 -22.54
N GLN A 385 3.45 -1.83 -21.48
CA GLN A 385 4.21 -2.02 -20.24
C GLN A 385 3.85 -3.34 -19.56
N LEU A 386 2.55 -3.63 -19.37
CA LEU A 386 2.10 -4.90 -18.79
C LEU A 386 2.54 -6.11 -19.60
N GLN A 387 2.62 -5.97 -20.93
CA GLN A 387 3.11 -7.02 -21.80
C GLN A 387 4.56 -7.37 -21.51
N VAL A 388 5.40 -6.35 -21.31
CA VAL A 388 6.84 -6.53 -21.03
C VAL A 388 7.09 -7.02 -19.61
N THR A 389 6.34 -6.49 -18.63
CA THR A 389 6.60 -6.76 -17.21
C THR A 389 5.86 -7.97 -16.65
N ILE A 390 4.70 -8.33 -17.22
CA ILE A 390 3.81 -9.37 -16.70
C ILE A 390 3.49 -10.42 -17.75
N PHE A 391 2.77 -10.05 -18.82
CA PHE A 391 2.19 -11.05 -19.71
C PHE A 391 3.25 -11.89 -20.46
N THR A 392 4.33 -11.26 -20.97
CA THR A 392 5.38 -12.03 -21.65
C THR A 392 6.21 -12.89 -20.70
N PRO A 393 6.79 -12.37 -19.59
CA PRO A 393 7.68 -13.16 -18.77
C PRO A 393 6.97 -14.19 -17.88
N VAL A 394 5.68 -13.96 -17.53
CA VAL A 394 4.98 -14.77 -16.53
C VAL A 394 3.91 -15.66 -17.16
N CYS A 395 3.16 -15.15 -18.15
CA CYS A 395 1.93 -15.78 -18.63
C CYS A 395 2.10 -16.49 -19.98
N SER A 396 2.85 -15.88 -20.92
CA SER A 396 2.89 -16.33 -22.32
C SER A 396 3.55 -17.69 -22.52
N GLY A 397 4.34 -18.16 -21.54
CA GLY A 397 4.96 -19.48 -21.61
C GLY A 397 3.95 -20.66 -21.58
N CYS A 398 2.76 -20.42 -21.00
CA CYS A 398 1.65 -21.37 -20.97
C CYS A 398 0.46 -20.91 -21.81
N HIS A 399 0.28 -19.60 -21.97
CA HIS A 399 -0.83 -18.97 -22.70
C HIS A 399 -0.30 -18.37 -24.01
N ASP A 400 0.10 -19.22 -24.92
CA ASP A 400 0.76 -18.87 -26.20
C ASP A 400 -0.19 -18.75 -27.41
N GLY A 401 -1.46 -19.12 -27.21
CA GLY A 401 -2.47 -19.11 -28.30
C GLY A 401 -2.37 -20.22 -29.31
N VAL A 402 -1.55 -21.25 -29.07
CA VAL A 402 -1.32 -22.35 -30.03
C VAL A 402 -2.29 -23.51 -29.81
N GLY A 403 -2.84 -23.68 -28.62
CA GLY A 403 -3.78 -24.75 -28.27
C GLY A 403 -5.23 -24.45 -28.67
N THR A 404 -6.07 -25.48 -28.66
CA THR A 404 -7.54 -25.35 -28.83
C THR A 404 -8.32 -25.37 -27.51
N VAL A 405 -7.63 -25.66 -26.41
CA VAL A 405 -8.18 -25.73 -25.05
C VAL A 405 -7.24 -24.97 -24.08
N PRO A 406 -7.74 -24.41 -23.01
CA PRO A 406 -6.87 -23.82 -21.99
C PRO A 406 -5.85 -24.83 -21.43
N PRO A 407 -4.59 -24.38 -21.11
CA PRO A 407 -4.14 -22.98 -21.14
C PRO A 407 -3.75 -22.42 -22.50
N GLY A 408 -3.40 -23.26 -23.49
CA GLY A 408 -2.82 -22.83 -24.76
C GLY A 408 -3.77 -22.03 -25.67
N ALA A 409 -5.10 -22.20 -25.56
CA ALA A 409 -6.06 -21.44 -26.35
C ALA A 409 -6.06 -19.93 -26.06
N LEU A 410 -5.70 -19.51 -24.85
CA LEU A 410 -5.58 -18.10 -24.46
C LEU A 410 -4.22 -17.57 -24.94
N ASN A 411 -4.25 -16.46 -25.68
CA ASN A 411 -3.04 -15.86 -26.23
C ASN A 411 -2.63 -14.60 -25.43
N LEU A 412 -1.64 -14.74 -24.55
CA LEU A 412 -1.04 -13.65 -23.79
C LEU A 412 0.35 -13.26 -24.30
N THR A 413 0.67 -13.62 -25.55
CA THR A 413 1.90 -13.18 -26.22
C THR A 413 1.81 -11.73 -26.68
N ALA A 414 2.97 -11.12 -26.97
CA ALA A 414 3.02 -9.76 -27.52
C ALA A 414 2.20 -9.63 -28.81
N GLY A 415 1.28 -8.65 -28.82
CA GLY A 415 0.33 -8.41 -29.91
C GLY A 415 -0.91 -9.33 -29.93
N GLY A 416 -0.93 -10.37 -29.08
CA GLY A 416 -2.08 -11.29 -28.91
C GLY A 416 -3.02 -10.89 -27.77
N THR A 417 -2.46 -10.45 -26.65
CA THR A 417 -3.15 -10.25 -25.36
C THR A 417 -4.45 -9.44 -25.51
N TYR A 418 -4.40 -8.26 -26.13
CA TYR A 418 -5.59 -7.41 -26.26
C TYR A 418 -6.76 -8.13 -26.94
N LYS A 419 -6.49 -8.71 -28.09
CA LYS A 419 -7.50 -9.40 -28.91
C LYS A 419 -8.04 -10.65 -28.25
N ALA A 420 -7.24 -11.30 -27.42
CA ALA A 420 -7.61 -12.54 -26.75
C ALA A 420 -8.33 -12.33 -25.42
N THR A 421 -8.31 -11.10 -24.86
CA THR A 421 -8.83 -10.89 -23.52
C THR A 421 -9.90 -9.79 -23.40
N VAL A 422 -9.79 -8.68 -24.12
CA VAL A 422 -10.67 -7.51 -23.90
C VAL A 422 -12.02 -7.71 -24.58
N ASN A 423 -13.10 -7.77 -23.80
CA ASN A 423 -14.47 -8.13 -24.23
C ASN A 423 -14.53 -9.49 -24.92
N VAL A 424 -13.75 -10.45 -24.44
CA VAL A 424 -13.73 -11.83 -24.95
C VAL A 424 -14.21 -12.76 -23.85
N ALA A 425 -15.27 -13.52 -24.14
CA ALA A 425 -15.83 -14.49 -23.22
C ALA A 425 -14.82 -15.60 -22.88
N THR A 426 -14.76 -15.99 -21.60
CA THR A 426 -13.81 -17.02 -21.17
C THR A 426 -14.27 -18.41 -21.56
N GLY A 427 -13.32 -19.30 -21.85
CA GLY A 427 -13.63 -20.70 -22.13
C GLY A 427 -14.03 -21.49 -20.86
N GLU A 428 -13.63 -21.04 -19.67
CA GLU A 428 -13.94 -21.70 -18.40
C GLU A 428 -15.31 -21.29 -17.84
N GLN A 429 -15.70 -20.03 -18.05
CA GLN A 429 -16.99 -19.46 -17.61
C GLN A 429 -17.53 -18.54 -18.71
N PRO A 430 -18.25 -19.08 -19.71
CA PRO A 430 -18.65 -18.33 -20.90
C PRO A 430 -19.59 -17.13 -20.68
N THR A 431 -20.09 -16.95 -19.46
CA THR A 431 -20.87 -15.76 -19.05
C THR A 431 -20.03 -14.60 -18.58
N LEU A 432 -18.71 -14.80 -18.41
CA LEU A 432 -17.75 -13.80 -18.00
C LEU A 432 -16.75 -13.52 -19.12
N ASP A 433 -16.30 -12.28 -19.23
CA ASP A 433 -15.21 -11.90 -20.12
C ASP A 433 -13.87 -11.97 -19.39
N TYR A 434 -12.78 -12.28 -20.11
CA TYR A 434 -11.44 -12.23 -19.53
C TYR A 434 -11.13 -10.83 -18.97
N ILE A 435 -11.42 -9.77 -19.74
CA ILE A 435 -11.28 -8.38 -19.32
C ILE A 435 -12.54 -7.59 -19.70
N VAL A 436 -13.18 -6.98 -18.72
CA VAL A 436 -14.29 -6.03 -18.88
C VAL A 436 -13.73 -4.61 -18.70
N PRO A 437 -13.59 -3.81 -19.77
CA PRO A 437 -13.05 -2.45 -19.67
C PRO A 437 -13.79 -1.61 -18.63
N GLY A 438 -13.05 -0.94 -17.75
CA GLY A 438 -13.60 -0.13 -16.65
C GLY A 438 -14.01 -0.93 -15.40
N ASN A 439 -14.03 -2.27 -15.48
CA ASN A 439 -14.51 -3.10 -14.36
C ASN A 439 -13.56 -4.26 -14.03
N PRO A 440 -12.54 -4.04 -13.19
CA PRO A 440 -11.60 -5.08 -12.81
C PRO A 440 -12.25 -6.19 -11.96
N THR A 441 -13.33 -5.91 -11.23
CA THR A 441 -14.01 -6.90 -10.38
C THR A 441 -14.69 -7.99 -11.21
N ASP A 442 -15.31 -7.62 -12.34
CA ASP A 442 -15.98 -8.56 -13.24
C ASP A 442 -15.03 -9.09 -14.34
N SER A 443 -13.77 -8.69 -14.32
CA SER A 443 -12.75 -9.21 -15.24
C SER A 443 -12.21 -10.55 -14.75
N TYR A 444 -12.54 -11.62 -15.45
CA TYR A 444 -12.19 -13.00 -15.05
C TYR A 444 -10.67 -13.21 -14.93
N LEU A 445 -9.88 -12.59 -15.82
CA LEU A 445 -8.41 -12.65 -15.71
C LEU A 445 -7.92 -12.04 -14.39
N VAL A 446 -8.51 -10.93 -13.95
CA VAL A 446 -8.18 -10.32 -12.65
C VAL A 446 -8.59 -11.25 -11.51
N GLN A 447 -9.78 -11.87 -11.58
CA GLN A 447 -10.23 -12.87 -10.60
C GLN A 447 -9.27 -14.05 -10.51
N LYS A 448 -8.74 -14.53 -11.67
CA LYS A 448 -7.73 -15.61 -11.72
C LYS A 448 -6.41 -15.21 -11.06
N LEU A 449 -5.96 -13.95 -11.23
CA LEU A 449 -4.76 -13.43 -10.57
C LEU A 449 -4.95 -13.29 -9.06
N LEU A 450 -6.14 -12.88 -8.62
CA LEU A 450 -6.49 -12.72 -7.21
C LEU A 450 -6.79 -14.05 -6.51
N GLY A 451 -6.98 -15.15 -7.24
CA GLY A 451 -7.44 -16.41 -6.66
C GLY A 451 -8.84 -16.35 -6.08
N ALA A 452 -9.75 -15.59 -6.72
CA ALA A 452 -11.12 -15.43 -6.24
C ALA A 452 -11.85 -16.78 -6.10
N THR A 453 -12.72 -16.91 -5.11
CA THR A 453 -13.48 -18.16 -4.86
C THR A 453 -14.46 -18.55 -5.98
N THR A 454 -14.72 -17.62 -6.90
CA THR A 454 -15.64 -17.78 -8.04
C THR A 454 -14.97 -18.36 -9.29
N ILE A 455 -13.63 -18.52 -9.30
CA ILE A 455 -12.92 -19.02 -10.47
C ILE A 455 -13.08 -20.54 -10.64
N THR A 456 -13.00 -20.99 -11.88
CA THR A 456 -12.87 -22.41 -12.22
C THR A 456 -11.38 -22.78 -12.25
N GLY A 457 -10.98 -23.89 -11.63
CA GLY A 457 -9.58 -24.29 -11.53
C GLY A 457 -8.80 -23.48 -10.50
N GLY A 458 -7.48 -23.35 -10.68
CA GLY A 458 -6.59 -22.72 -9.73
C GLY A 458 -6.31 -21.24 -10.01
N GLN A 459 -5.74 -20.55 -8.99
CA GLN A 459 -5.17 -19.21 -9.15
C GLN A 459 -4.01 -19.21 -10.16
N MET A 460 -3.84 -18.09 -10.86
CA MET A 460 -2.75 -17.92 -11.84
C MET A 460 -1.63 -17.02 -11.26
N PRO A 461 -0.35 -17.31 -11.60
CA PRO A 461 0.16 -18.46 -12.36
C PRO A 461 -0.08 -19.80 -11.65
N LEU A 462 -0.50 -20.84 -12.40
CA LEU A 462 -0.86 -22.13 -11.80
C LEU A 462 0.31 -22.76 -11.05
N GLY A 463 0.13 -23.03 -9.76
CA GLY A 463 1.17 -23.56 -8.88
C GLY A 463 2.18 -22.54 -8.38
N GLY A 464 1.99 -21.24 -8.69
CA GLY A 464 2.86 -20.13 -8.25
C GLY A 464 4.25 -20.08 -8.93
N PRO A 465 5.11 -19.14 -8.53
CA PRO A 465 4.80 -18.08 -7.57
C PRO A 465 3.69 -17.16 -8.08
N TYR A 466 2.77 -16.79 -7.17
CA TYR A 466 1.70 -15.85 -7.50
C TYR A 466 2.25 -14.43 -7.63
N LEU A 467 1.55 -13.59 -8.42
CA LEU A 467 1.89 -12.18 -8.51
C LEU A 467 1.60 -11.47 -7.18
N ASP A 468 2.45 -10.52 -6.81
CA ASP A 468 2.20 -9.69 -5.64
C ASP A 468 1.02 -8.71 -5.87
N ALA A 469 0.51 -8.17 -4.77
CA ALA A 469 -0.65 -7.26 -4.81
C ALA A 469 -0.37 -5.99 -5.63
N ALA A 470 0.87 -5.48 -5.64
CA ALA A 470 1.23 -4.29 -6.41
C ALA A 470 1.20 -4.58 -7.92
N THR A 471 1.75 -5.70 -8.33
CA THR A 471 1.73 -6.17 -9.73
C THR A 471 0.29 -6.45 -10.22
N ILE A 472 -0.56 -7.06 -9.37
CA ILE A 472 -1.98 -7.26 -9.69
C ILE A 472 -2.71 -5.90 -9.80
N ALA A 473 -2.38 -4.94 -8.91
CA ALA A 473 -2.95 -3.60 -8.96
C ALA A 473 -2.60 -2.84 -10.25
N GLU A 474 -1.46 -3.09 -10.87
CA GLU A 474 -1.13 -2.55 -12.20
C GLU A 474 -2.11 -3.05 -13.26
N VAL A 475 -2.41 -4.35 -13.29
CA VAL A 475 -3.40 -4.91 -14.20
C VAL A 475 -4.79 -4.33 -13.92
N GLN A 476 -5.19 -4.23 -12.65
CA GLN A 476 -6.46 -3.63 -12.27
C GLN A 476 -6.56 -2.16 -12.68
N ALA A 477 -5.47 -1.38 -12.54
CA ALA A 477 -5.42 0.02 -12.95
C ALA A 477 -5.59 0.18 -14.46
N TRP A 478 -4.94 -0.67 -15.26
CA TRP A 478 -5.13 -0.69 -16.71
C TRP A 478 -6.58 -1.04 -17.09
N VAL A 479 -7.18 -2.05 -16.46
CA VAL A 479 -8.58 -2.41 -16.67
C VAL A 479 -9.51 -1.27 -16.30
N THR A 480 -9.31 -0.65 -15.12
CA THR A 480 -10.10 0.51 -14.62
C THR A 480 -10.05 1.69 -15.60
N ALA A 481 -8.91 1.92 -16.22
CA ALA A 481 -8.74 2.98 -17.22
C ALA A 481 -9.34 2.65 -18.60
N GLY A 482 -10.05 1.54 -18.73
CA GLY A 482 -10.73 1.12 -19.95
C GLY A 482 -9.97 0.08 -20.77
N ALA A 483 -8.96 -0.56 -20.22
CA ALA A 483 -8.18 -1.63 -20.84
C ALA A 483 -7.70 -1.28 -22.27
N LEU A 484 -7.06 -0.12 -22.41
CA LEU A 484 -6.66 0.41 -23.72
C LEU A 484 -5.58 -0.43 -24.39
N ASN A 485 -5.61 -0.50 -25.72
CA ASN A 485 -4.57 -1.14 -26.54
C ASN A 485 -3.45 -0.12 -26.86
N ASN A 486 -2.60 0.19 -25.90
CA ASN A 486 -1.62 1.29 -25.93
C ASN A 486 -0.20 0.87 -25.52
#